data_b401c4e36b5efeed529f87b6c069d418
#
_entry.id   b401c4e36b5efeed529f87b6c069d418
#
_cell.length_a   1.000
_cell.length_b   1.000
_cell.length_c   1.000
_cell.angle_alpha   90.00
_cell.angle_beta   90.00
_cell.angle_gamma   90.00
#
_symmetry.space_group_name_H-M   'P 1'
#
loop_
_entity.id
_entity.type
_entity.pdbx_description
1 polymer ?
#
loop_
_entity_poly.entity_id
_entity_poly.type
_entity_poly.pdbx_seq_one_letter_code
_entity_poly.pdbx_strand_id
1 'polypeptide(L)'
;MFFKNINEIIAPASLTKLMTALVLIDNYNLSDYIVISLPENYVFEGKVAYLEPGQEMTVENLLEFILIYSANDACFAASELVITGNDNFVDLMNKKANQLGMNSTNFMNPDGLDQEGHYTTLSDLLILSKEIIKNYELMTILMRPSFISNIEGVDKLYLNTNKLIDRNFYGLKTGWTNDAGLTFIGHNQSNDRNILTIVNKSFVNESKDNHFLDTRKLYKSSVDTYLNNLIFETNENLYRVRSSRGVFSVNTNEPWYVFGNKILIDKILTKEIKQNKYSLSVNEEIYNIQIVEPDHTVNWSFKLLRMFTRNANKIP
;
A
#
# COMPACT_ATOMS: atom_id res chain seq x y z
N MET A 1 6.62 -3.24 12.15
CA MET A 1 6.67 -3.64 10.73
C MET A 1 7.71 -4.74 10.55
N PHE A 2 7.49 -5.70 9.65
CA PHE A 2 8.46 -6.72 9.30
C PHE A 2 9.04 -6.39 7.91
N PHE A 3 10.36 -6.34 7.81
CA PHE A 3 11.06 -6.07 6.57
C PHE A 3 12.14 -7.11 6.33
N LYS A 4 12.28 -7.55 5.08
CA LYS A 4 13.38 -8.40 4.62
C LYS A 4 13.77 -7.96 3.21
N ASN A 5 15.03 -7.59 3.00
CA ASN A 5 15.60 -7.24 1.70
C ASN A 5 14.83 -6.13 0.95
N ILE A 6 14.28 -5.15 1.69
CA ILE A 6 13.36 -4.15 1.11
C ILE A 6 14.00 -3.24 0.07
N ASN A 7 15.31 -3.08 0.09
CA ASN A 7 16.08 -2.23 -0.83
C ASN A 7 16.84 -3.04 -1.91
N GLU A 8 16.62 -4.36 -1.97
CA GLU A 8 17.19 -5.21 -3.03
C GLU A 8 16.50 -4.86 -4.36
N ILE A 9 17.32 -4.72 -5.41
CA ILE A 9 16.82 -4.50 -6.78
C ILE A 9 16.17 -5.79 -7.28
N ILE A 10 14.95 -5.68 -7.76
CA ILE A 10 14.11 -6.78 -8.24
C ILE A 10 13.42 -6.43 -9.56
N ALA A 11 13.12 -7.43 -10.36
CA ALA A 11 12.20 -7.28 -11.48
C ALA A 11 10.76 -7.15 -10.94
N PRO A 12 9.98 -6.13 -11.38
CA PRO A 12 8.63 -5.90 -10.86
C PRO A 12 7.57 -6.85 -11.40
N ALA A 13 7.79 -7.49 -12.54
CA ALA A 13 6.76 -8.19 -13.30
C ALA A 13 5.50 -7.32 -13.48
N SER A 14 4.30 -7.92 -13.53
CA SER A 14 3.04 -7.22 -13.69
C SER A 14 2.64 -6.29 -12.52
N LEU A 15 3.47 -6.14 -11.48
CA LEU A 15 3.28 -5.06 -10.50
C LEU A 15 3.50 -3.68 -11.14
N THR A 16 4.26 -3.62 -12.24
CA THR A 16 4.42 -2.46 -13.14
C THR A 16 3.08 -1.85 -13.55
N LYS A 17 2.06 -2.68 -13.76
CA LYS A 17 0.72 -2.27 -14.20
C LYS A 17 0.00 -1.32 -13.23
N LEU A 18 0.43 -1.29 -11.97
CA LEU A 18 -0.06 -0.28 -11.01
C LEU A 18 0.42 1.13 -11.41
N MET A 19 1.66 1.27 -11.88
CA MET A 19 2.16 2.55 -12.41
C MET A 19 1.49 2.90 -13.73
N THR A 20 1.30 1.93 -14.61
CA THR A 20 0.59 2.12 -15.89
C THR A 20 -0.82 2.64 -15.66
N ALA A 21 -1.56 2.05 -14.72
CA ALA A 21 -2.90 2.51 -14.35
C ALA A 21 -2.87 3.94 -13.77
N LEU A 22 -1.88 4.25 -12.93
CA LEU A 22 -1.76 5.57 -12.31
C LEU A 22 -1.48 6.67 -13.35
N VAL A 23 -0.60 6.39 -14.32
CA VAL A 23 -0.33 7.33 -15.41
C VAL A 23 -1.56 7.50 -16.30
N LEU A 24 -2.31 6.43 -16.57
CA LEU A 24 -3.52 6.51 -17.39
C LEU A 24 -4.57 7.42 -16.75
N ILE A 25 -4.88 7.24 -15.45
CA ILE A 25 -5.88 8.07 -14.76
C ILE A 25 -5.42 9.50 -14.46
N ASP A 26 -4.12 9.78 -14.50
CA ASP A 26 -3.62 11.16 -14.43
C ASP A 26 -3.96 11.95 -15.72
N ASN A 27 -4.32 11.28 -16.81
CA ASN A 27 -4.54 11.88 -18.13
C ASN A 27 -5.97 11.71 -18.66
N TYR A 28 -6.74 10.74 -18.14
CA TYR A 28 -8.09 10.41 -18.57
C TYR A 28 -9.03 10.18 -17.42
N ASN A 29 -10.33 10.48 -17.61
CA ASN A 29 -11.38 10.07 -16.68
C ASN A 29 -11.85 8.64 -17.00
N LEU A 30 -12.37 7.92 -16.02
CA LEU A 30 -12.87 6.54 -16.21
C LEU A 30 -13.96 6.42 -17.27
N SER A 31 -14.79 7.45 -17.41
CA SER A 31 -15.91 7.49 -18.38
C SER A 31 -15.51 7.89 -19.80
N ASP A 32 -14.26 8.30 -20.02
CA ASP A 32 -13.81 8.72 -21.35
C ASP A 32 -13.81 7.51 -22.30
N TYR A 33 -14.35 7.70 -23.51
CA TYR A 33 -14.31 6.70 -24.57
C TYR A 33 -13.00 6.81 -25.34
N ILE A 34 -12.40 5.66 -25.57
CA ILE A 34 -11.13 5.52 -26.28
C ILE A 34 -11.28 4.51 -27.42
N VAL A 35 -10.42 4.66 -28.41
CA VAL A 35 -10.26 3.71 -29.50
C VAL A 35 -8.93 2.99 -29.32
N ILE A 36 -8.98 1.66 -29.30
CA ILE A 36 -7.79 0.83 -29.12
C ILE A 36 -6.88 0.97 -30.35
N SER A 37 -5.63 1.35 -30.09
CA SER A 37 -4.56 1.38 -31.09
C SER A 37 -3.53 0.30 -30.73
N LEU A 38 -3.31 -0.63 -31.66
CA LEU A 38 -2.32 -1.68 -31.53
C LEU A 38 -1.60 -1.84 -32.87
N PRO A 39 -0.29 -2.17 -32.88
CA PRO A 39 0.45 -2.39 -34.13
C PRO A 39 -0.10 -3.63 -34.85
N GLU A 40 -0.24 -3.52 -36.16
CA GLU A 40 -0.61 -4.65 -37.00
C GLU A 40 0.40 -5.77 -36.88
N ASN A 41 -0.07 -7.02 -36.76
CA ASN A 41 0.74 -8.22 -36.69
C ASN A 41 1.70 -8.31 -35.48
N TYR A 42 1.49 -7.52 -34.42
CA TYR A 42 2.27 -7.63 -33.20
C TYR A 42 1.78 -8.82 -32.35
N VAL A 43 2.71 -9.68 -31.95
CA VAL A 43 2.43 -10.80 -31.07
C VAL A 43 2.81 -10.39 -29.63
N PHE A 44 1.81 -10.19 -28.80
CA PHE A 44 2.04 -9.89 -27.38
C PHE A 44 2.42 -11.14 -26.61
N GLU A 45 3.46 -11.02 -25.81
CA GLU A 45 3.87 -12.08 -24.89
C GLU A 45 3.08 -12.05 -23.58
N GLY A 46 3.04 -13.20 -22.88
CA GLY A 46 2.42 -13.32 -21.58
C GLY A 46 0.89 -13.38 -21.63
N LYS A 47 0.22 -12.69 -20.73
CA LYS A 47 -1.24 -12.69 -20.64
C LYS A 47 -1.85 -11.58 -21.50
N VAL A 48 -2.74 -11.94 -22.41
CA VAL A 48 -3.39 -11.02 -23.35
C VAL A 48 -4.91 -11.17 -23.29
N ALA A 49 -5.62 -10.08 -23.55
CA ALA A 49 -7.07 -10.05 -23.67
C ALA A 49 -7.55 -10.27 -25.12
N TYR A 50 -6.62 -10.15 -26.08
CA TYR A 50 -6.89 -10.14 -27.52
C TYR A 50 -7.75 -8.97 -27.94
N LEU A 51 -7.35 -7.76 -27.47
CA LEU A 51 -7.95 -6.50 -27.91
C LEU A 51 -7.65 -6.26 -29.40
N GLU A 52 -8.61 -5.70 -30.10
CA GLU A 52 -8.48 -5.45 -31.53
C GLU A 52 -8.28 -3.97 -31.84
N PRO A 53 -7.45 -3.63 -32.85
CA PRO A 53 -7.33 -2.27 -33.34
C PRO A 53 -8.70 -1.73 -33.79
N GLY A 54 -9.04 -0.51 -33.38
CA GLY A 54 -10.32 0.13 -33.70
C GLY A 54 -11.45 -0.23 -32.71
N GLN A 55 -11.26 -1.15 -31.80
CA GLN A 55 -12.24 -1.45 -30.73
C GLN A 55 -12.46 -0.21 -29.86
N GLU A 56 -13.73 0.13 -29.60
CA GLU A 56 -14.10 1.22 -28.68
C GLU A 56 -14.44 0.69 -27.31
N MET A 57 -13.93 1.35 -26.27
CA MET A 57 -14.27 1.06 -24.88
C MET A 57 -14.06 2.29 -23.99
N THR A 58 -14.51 2.21 -22.73
CA THR A 58 -14.18 3.23 -21.75
C THR A 58 -12.79 3.01 -21.15
N VAL A 59 -12.19 4.06 -20.59
CA VAL A 59 -10.93 3.96 -19.82
C VAL A 59 -11.10 3.01 -18.63
N GLU A 60 -12.28 2.97 -17.99
CA GLU A 60 -12.60 2.01 -16.96
C GLU A 60 -12.45 0.56 -17.45
N ASN A 61 -13.00 0.22 -18.61
CA ASN A 61 -12.86 -1.13 -19.19
C ASN A 61 -11.39 -1.45 -19.52
N LEU A 62 -10.62 -0.51 -20.04
CA LEU A 62 -9.20 -0.72 -20.27
C LEU A 62 -8.44 -0.99 -18.97
N LEU A 63 -8.75 -0.25 -17.90
CA LEU A 63 -8.18 -0.48 -16.57
C LEU A 63 -8.60 -1.82 -15.97
N GLU A 64 -9.81 -2.31 -16.23
CA GLU A 64 -10.23 -3.65 -15.82
C GLU A 64 -9.37 -4.74 -16.47
N PHE A 65 -9.07 -4.60 -17.77
CA PHE A 65 -8.14 -5.51 -18.45
C PHE A 65 -6.73 -5.44 -17.85
N ILE A 66 -6.22 -4.26 -17.55
CA ILE A 66 -4.88 -4.04 -16.99
C ILE A 66 -4.78 -4.59 -15.55
N LEU A 67 -5.71 -4.23 -14.68
CA LEU A 67 -5.60 -4.45 -13.25
C LEU A 67 -6.19 -5.79 -12.79
N ILE A 68 -7.35 -6.18 -13.32
CA ILE A 68 -8.08 -7.40 -12.93
C ILE A 68 -7.53 -8.59 -13.70
N TYR A 69 -7.56 -8.50 -15.02
CA TYR A 69 -7.12 -9.61 -15.88
C TYR A 69 -5.62 -9.66 -16.09
N SER A 70 -4.92 -8.51 -15.96
CA SER A 70 -3.47 -8.39 -16.16
C SER A 70 -3.03 -8.52 -17.62
N ALA A 71 -3.80 -7.97 -18.55
CA ALA A 71 -3.56 -8.04 -19.99
C ALA A 71 -2.39 -7.15 -20.43
N ASN A 72 -1.43 -7.69 -21.20
CA ASN A 72 -0.26 -6.96 -21.69
C ASN A 72 -0.62 -6.08 -22.90
N ASP A 73 -1.46 -6.57 -23.80
CA ASP A 73 -2.01 -5.80 -24.94
C ASP A 73 -2.79 -4.57 -24.45
N ALA A 74 -3.53 -4.66 -23.35
CA ALA A 74 -4.20 -3.51 -22.76
C ALA A 74 -3.21 -2.47 -22.20
N CYS A 75 -2.06 -2.88 -21.67
CA CYS A 75 -1.01 -1.96 -21.23
C CYS A 75 -0.38 -1.24 -22.41
N PHE A 76 -0.17 -1.95 -23.51
CA PHE A 76 0.33 -1.36 -24.74
C PHE A 76 -0.69 -0.34 -25.29
N ALA A 77 -1.97 -0.72 -25.39
CA ALA A 77 -3.02 0.20 -25.81
C ALA A 77 -3.07 1.47 -24.94
N ALA A 78 -2.92 1.33 -23.61
CA ALA A 78 -2.83 2.49 -22.72
C ALA A 78 -1.62 3.39 -23.05
N SER A 79 -0.49 2.79 -23.42
CA SER A 79 0.71 3.56 -23.78
C SER A 79 0.59 4.34 -25.07
N GLU A 80 -0.24 3.88 -26.01
CA GLU A 80 -0.52 4.59 -27.26
C GLU A 80 -1.50 5.77 -27.09
N LEU A 81 -2.31 5.75 -26.01
CA LEU A 81 -3.29 6.82 -25.75
C LEU A 81 -2.62 8.07 -25.16
N VAL A 82 -1.57 7.91 -24.37
CA VAL A 82 -0.97 9.02 -23.62
C VAL A 82 0.36 9.41 -24.21
N ILE A 83 0.32 10.41 -25.06
CA ILE A 83 1.51 11.06 -25.64
C ILE A 83 1.45 12.54 -25.28
N THR A 84 2.39 13.02 -24.47
CA THR A 84 2.45 14.43 -24.05
C THR A 84 3.75 15.08 -24.51
N GLY A 85 3.65 15.93 -25.53
CA GLY A 85 4.81 16.65 -26.06
C GLY A 85 5.87 15.71 -26.63
N ASN A 86 7.07 15.72 -26.04
CA ASN A 86 8.19 14.84 -26.42
C ASN A 86 8.32 13.58 -25.57
N ASP A 87 7.44 13.40 -24.56
CA ASP A 87 7.51 12.27 -23.63
C ASP A 87 6.69 11.10 -24.16
N ASN A 88 7.27 9.93 -24.18
CA ASN A 88 6.53 8.69 -24.35
C ASN A 88 5.96 8.21 -23.00
N PHE A 89 5.11 7.18 -23.04
CA PHE A 89 4.44 6.67 -21.85
C PHE A 89 5.41 6.22 -20.75
N VAL A 90 6.51 5.57 -21.12
CA VAL A 90 7.53 5.09 -20.16
C VAL A 90 8.24 6.27 -19.50
N ASP A 91 8.49 7.37 -20.22
CA ASP A 91 9.03 8.60 -19.65
C ASP A 91 8.08 9.17 -18.59
N LEU A 92 6.77 9.13 -18.83
CA LEU A 92 5.76 9.55 -17.87
C LEU A 92 5.72 8.63 -16.62
N MET A 93 5.84 7.30 -16.80
CA MET A 93 5.96 6.35 -15.69
C MET A 93 7.18 6.67 -14.82
N ASN A 94 8.33 6.91 -15.41
CA ASN A 94 9.55 7.24 -14.68
C ASN A 94 9.49 8.64 -14.03
N LYS A 95 8.89 9.63 -14.69
CA LYS A 95 8.61 10.93 -14.08
C LYS A 95 7.70 10.80 -12.86
N LYS A 96 6.63 10.01 -12.96
CA LYS A 96 5.72 9.74 -11.84
C LYS A 96 6.44 9.00 -10.71
N ALA A 97 7.27 8.02 -11.01
CA ALA A 97 8.09 7.33 -9.99
C ALA A 97 8.98 8.31 -9.23
N ASN A 98 9.69 9.19 -9.93
CA ASN A 98 10.50 10.24 -9.32
C ASN A 98 9.69 11.21 -8.44
N GLN A 99 8.50 11.64 -8.91
CA GLN A 99 7.60 12.51 -8.14
C GLN A 99 7.12 11.86 -6.84
N LEU A 100 6.91 10.54 -6.86
CA LEU A 100 6.52 9.77 -5.68
C LEU A 100 7.69 9.48 -4.75
N GLY A 101 8.94 9.68 -5.19
CA GLY A 101 10.15 9.36 -4.42
C GLY A 101 10.60 7.92 -4.56
N MET A 102 10.22 7.21 -5.63
CA MET A 102 10.67 5.85 -5.97
C MET A 102 12.06 5.91 -6.60
N ASN A 103 13.07 6.19 -5.79
CA ASN A 103 14.42 6.52 -6.25
C ASN A 103 15.25 5.32 -6.73
N SER A 104 14.78 4.10 -6.51
CA SER A 104 15.43 2.85 -6.91
C SER A 104 14.57 2.08 -7.90
N THR A 105 13.79 2.79 -8.73
CA THR A 105 12.89 2.23 -9.74
C THR A 105 13.17 2.83 -11.10
N ASN A 106 13.19 1.97 -12.12
CA ASN A 106 13.22 2.38 -13.51
C ASN A 106 12.30 1.47 -14.33
N PHE A 107 11.35 2.05 -15.03
CA PHE A 107 10.45 1.36 -15.93
C PHE A 107 11.00 1.42 -17.36
N MET A 108 10.89 0.29 -18.09
CA MET A 108 11.28 0.18 -19.51
C MET A 108 10.10 -0.17 -20.41
N ASN A 109 9.00 -0.67 -19.85
CA ASN A 109 7.77 -1.01 -20.54
C ASN A 109 6.55 -0.83 -19.62
N PRO A 110 5.32 -0.78 -20.18
CA PRO A 110 4.11 -0.57 -19.39
C PRO A 110 3.52 -1.85 -18.78
N ASP A 111 3.97 -3.04 -19.16
CA ASP A 111 3.35 -4.31 -18.80
C ASP A 111 4.14 -5.15 -17.79
N GLY A 112 5.43 -4.87 -17.63
CA GLY A 112 6.30 -5.52 -16.66
C GLY A 112 6.97 -6.79 -17.15
N LEU A 113 7.09 -7.01 -18.46
CA LEU A 113 7.92 -8.06 -19.00
C LEU A 113 9.40 -7.82 -18.68
N ASP A 114 10.17 -8.90 -18.54
CA ASP A 114 11.58 -8.82 -18.24
C ASP A 114 12.32 -8.08 -19.36
N GLN A 115 13.03 -7.02 -18.98
CA GLN A 115 13.81 -6.18 -19.88
C GLN A 115 15.00 -5.60 -19.14
N GLU A 116 16.15 -5.53 -19.76
CA GLU A 116 17.32 -4.89 -19.17
C GLU A 116 17.03 -3.45 -18.76
N GLY A 117 17.35 -3.10 -17.54
CA GLY A 117 17.04 -1.80 -16.97
C GLY A 117 15.64 -1.67 -16.38
N HIS A 118 14.78 -2.71 -16.44
CA HIS A 118 13.45 -2.70 -15.81
C HIS A 118 13.53 -3.26 -14.39
N TYR A 119 13.52 -2.39 -13.39
CA TYR A 119 13.71 -2.78 -12.00
C TYR A 119 12.96 -1.88 -11.00
N THR A 120 12.83 -2.39 -9.80
CA THR A 120 12.26 -1.68 -8.64
C THR A 120 12.84 -2.24 -7.33
N THR A 121 12.31 -1.79 -6.19
CA THR A 121 12.54 -2.35 -4.85
C THR A 121 11.22 -2.55 -4.12
N LEU A 122 11.22 -3.37 -3.05
CA LEU A 122 10.02 -3.49 -2.20
C LEU A 122 9.68 -2.17 -1.48
N SER A 123 10.71 -1.35 -1.17
CA SER A 123 10.52 0.00 -0.62
C SER A 123 9.75 0.90 -1.58
N ASP A 124 10.13 0.90 -2.85
CA ASP A 124 9.48 1.72 -3.86
C ASP A 124 8.09 1.21 -4.21
N LEU A 125 7.91 -0.12 -4.27
CA LEU A 125 6.59 -0.73 -4.43
C LEU A 125 5.65 -0.40 -3.26
N LEU A 126 6.17 -0.25 -2.04
CA LEU A 126 5.38 0.22 -0.89
C LEU A 126 4.91 1.66 -1.10
N ILE A 127 5.75 2.53 -1.65
CA ILE A 127 5.40 3.92 -1.98
C ILE A 127 4.27 3.93 -3.03
N LEU A 128 4.45 3.21 -4.14
CA LEU A 128 3.44 3.09 -5.19
C LEU A 128 2.13 2.52 -4.65
N SER A 129 2.20 1.47 -3.84
CA SER A 129 1.00 0.85 -3.25
C SER A 129 0.22 1.81 -2.36
N LYS A 130 0.91 2.63 -1.57
CA LYS A 130 0.26 3.66 -0.73
C LYS A 130 -0.46 4.70 -1.59
N GLU A 131 0.08 5.06 -2.74
CA GLU A 131 -0.55 6.01 -3.66
C GLU A 131 -1.79 5.39 -4.31
N ILE A 132 -1.70 4.15 -4.78
CA ILE A 132 -2.84 3.40 -5.33
C ILE A 132 -3.98 3.28 -4.31
N ILE A 133 -3.68 2.94 -3.05
CA ILE A 133 -4.71 2.79 -1.99
C ILE A 133 -5.45 4.10 -1.70
N LYS A 134 -4.83 5.25 -1.89
CA LYS A 134 -5.50 6.56 -1.74
C LYS A 134 -6.45 6.87 -2.90
N ASN A 135 -6.24 6.25 -4.05
CA ASN A 135 -7.06 6.48 -5.23
C ASN A 135 -8.30 5.59 -5.18
N TYR A 136 -9.45 6.22 -4.93
CA TYR A 136 -10.74 5.51 -4.79
C TYR A 136 -11.15 4.78 -6.07
N GLU A 137 -10.95 5.40 -7.24
CA GLU A 137 -11.33 4.84 -8.54
C GLU A 137 -10.56 3.55 -8.83
N LEU A 138 -9.22 3.58 -8.71
CA LEU A 138 -8.39 2.39 -8.89
C LEU A 138 -8.72 1.28 -7.88
N MET A 139 -8.95 1.64 -6.61
CA MET A 139 -9.32 0.67 -5.59
C MET A 139 -10.66 0.01 -5.90
N THR A 140 -11.65 0.78 -6.39
CA THR A 140 -12.95 0.22 -6.79
C THR A 140 -12.80 -0.83 -7.89
N ILE A 141 -11.90 -0.64 -8.85
CA ILE A 141 -11.62 -1.61 -9.90
C ILE A 141 -10.87 -2.83 -9.31
N LEU A 142 -9.79 -2.59 -8.57
CA LEU A 142 -8.94 -3.65 -8.01
C LEU A 142 -9.68 -4.60 -7.05
N MET A 143 -10.75 -4.13 -6.42
CA MET A 143 -11.59 -4.92 -5.50
C MET A 143 -12.61 -5.82 -6.22
N ARG A 144 -12.79 -5.71 -7.53
CA ARG A 144 -13.73 -6.54 -8.28
C ARG A 144 -13.18 -7.97 -8.44
N PRO A 145 -13.96 -9.01 -8.14
CA PRO A 145 -13.52 -10.40 -8.36
C PRO A 145 -13.47 -10.77 -9.85
N SER A 146 -14.24 -10.05 -10.68
CA SER A 146 -14.35 -10.26 -12.12
C SER A 146 -14.99 -9.05 -12.78
N PHE A 147 -14.92 -9.01 -14.11
CA PHE A 147 -15.73 -8.10 -14.94
C PHE A 147 -16.17 -8.80 -16.21
N ILE A 148 -17.19 -8.25 -16.87
CA ILE A 148 -17.67 -8.72 -18.17
C ILE A 148 -17.33 -7.63 -19.19
N SER A 149 -16.73 -8.01 -20.29
CA SER A 149 -16.52 -7.12 -21.43
C SER A 149 -17.01 -7.78 -22.69
N ASN A 150 -17.64 -6.96 -23.55
CA ASN A 150 -18.08 -7.37 -24.86
C ASN A 150 -16.94 -7.21 -25.87
N ILE A 151 -16.49 -8.32 -26.43
CA ILE A 151 -15.50 -8.33 -27.52
C ILE A 151 -16.17 -8.99 -28.71
N GLU A 152 -16.19 -8.33 -29.85
CA GLU A 152 -16.82 -8.82 -31.11
C GLU A 152 -18.29 -9.24 -30.95
N GLY A 153 -19.05 -8.57 -30.10
CA GLY A 153 -20.46 -8.89 -29.86
C GLY A 153 -20.67 -10.08 -28.90
N VAL A 154 -19.61 -10.61 -28.29
CA VAL A 154 -19.68 -11.71 -27.33
C VAL A 154 -19.28 -11.23 -25.93
N ASP A 155 -20.19 -11.40 -24.98
CA ASP A 155 -19.89 -11.13 -23.57
C ASP A 155 -18.97 -12.22 -23.01
N LYS A 156 -17.83 -11.79 -22.49
CA LYS A 156 -16.83 -12.67 -21.90
C LYS A 156 -16.52 -12.26 -20.46
N LEU A 157 -16.52 -13.26 -19.57
CA LEU A 157 -16.16 -13.07 -18.16
C LEU A 157 -14.64 -13.15 -17.97
N TYR A 158 -14.07 -12.11 -17.35
CA TYR A 158 -12.66 -12.03 -16.99
C TYR A 158 -12.51 -12.09 -15.48
N LEU A 159 -11.73 -13.05 -14.98
CA LEU A 159 -11.52 -13.25 -13.55
C LEU A 159 -10.29 -12.48 -13.05
N ASN A 160 -10.39 -11.98 -11.83
CA ASN A 160 -9.26 -11.35 -11.16
C ASN A 160 -8.14 -12.37 -10.91
N THR A 161 -6.92 -11.95 -11.16
CA THR A 161 -5.72 -12.75 -10.86
C THR A 161 -5.46 -12.92 -9.37
N ASN A 162 -6.02 -12.05 -8.53
CA ASN A 162 -5.95 -12.13 -7.08
C ASN A 162 -6.94 -13.20 -6.56
N LYS A 163 -6.44 -14.38 -6.23
CA LYS A 163 -7.25 -15.49 -5.66
C LYS A 163 -7.62 -15.29 -4.18
N LEU A 164 -7.22 -14.20 -3.55
CA LEU A 164 -7.54 -13.89 -2.16
C LEU A 164 -8.60 -12.80 -2.00
N ILE A 165 -9.20 -12.33 -3.08
CA ILE A 165 -10.11 -11.18 -3.08
C ILE A 165 -11.36 -11.42 -2.22
N ASP A 166 -11.85 -12.64 -2.15
CA ASP A 166 -12.97 -13.10 -1.34
C ASP A 166 -12.61 -13.36 0.13
N ARG A 167 -11.33 -13.19 0.50
CA ARG A 167 -10.76 -13.44 1.84
C ARG A 167 -10.27 -12.18 2.51
N ASN A 168 -10.91 -11.05 2.24
CA ASN A 168 -10.58 -9.72 2.75
C ASN A 168 -9.22 -9.18 2.28
N PHE A 169 -8.68 -9.66 1.15
CA PHE A 169 -7.55 -9.06 0.47
C PHE A 169 -8.03 -8.29 -0.77
N TYR A 170 -8.18 -7.00 -0.64
CA TYR A 170 -8.77 -6.09 -1.62
C TYR A 170 -7.78 -5.60 -2.68
N GLY A 171 -7.05 -6.51 -3.28
CA GLY A 171 -6.05 -6.16 -4.29
C GLY A 171 -4.66 -6.32 -3.67
N LEU A 172 -3.57 -5.79 -4.21
CA LEU A 172 -3.52 -4.89 -5.37
C LEU A 172 -3.24 -5.67 -6.66
N LYS A 173 -2.06 -6.34 -6.75
CA LYS A 173 -1.64 -6.94 -8.02
C LYS A 173 -0.79 -8.18 -7.83
N THR A 174 -1.00 -9.15 -8.69
CA THR A 174 -0.12 -10.32 -8.89
C THR A 174 0.88 -10.04 -10.00
N GLY A 175 2.02 -10.71 -9.96
CA GLY A 175 3.00 -10.71 -11.03
C GLY A 175 3.75 -12.03 -11.10
N TRP A 176 4.24 -12.33 -12.30
CA TRP A 176 5.15 -13.44 -12.55
C TRP A 176 5.93 -13.20 -13.83
N THR A 177 7.22 -13.33 -13.75
CA THR A 177 8.16 -13.49 -14.88
C THR A 177 9.27 -14.44 -14.44
N ASN A 178 10.18 -14.78 -15.34
CA ASN A 178 11.31 -15.64 -14.98
C ASN A 178 12.23 -14.96 -13.96
N ASP A 179 12.47 -13.66 -14.09
CA ASP A 179 13.40 -12.91 -13.23
C ASP A 179 12.73 -12.52 -11.89
N ALA A 180 11.44 -12.16 -11.93
CA ALA A 180 10.70 -11.76 -10.74
C ALA A 180 10.28 -12.93 -9.86
N GLY A 181 10.06 -14.13 -10.41
CA GLY A 181 9.35 -15.21 -9.73
C GLY A 181 7.90 -14.85 -9.43
N LEU A 182 7.24 -15.59 -8.54
CA LEU A 182 5.88 -15.28 -8.10
C LEU A 182 5.90 -14.09 -7.15
N THR A 183 5.13 -13.04 -7.46
CA THR A 183 5.06 -11.81 -6.68
C THR A 183 3.61 -11.36 -6.48
N PHE A 184 3.33 -10.75 -5.33
CA PHE A 184 1.99 -10.27 -4.99
C PHE A 184 2.05 -9.10 -4.00
N ILE A 185 1.24 -8.10 -4.27
CA ILE A 185 0.92 -7.04 -3.31
C ILE A 185 -0.51 -7.27 -2.85
N GLY A 186 -0.67 -7.59 -1.56
CA GLY A 186 -1.96 -7.79 -0.92
C GLY A 186 -2.28 -6.66 0.04
N HIS A 187 -3.47 -6.06 -0.10
CA HIS A 187 -4.01 -5.10 0.84
C HIS A 187 -5.16 -5.73 1.61
N ASN A 188 -5.09 -5.72 2.93
CA ASN A 188 -6.15 -6.22 3.81
C ASN A 188 -6.60 -5.10 4.75
N GLN A 189 -7.91 -4.95 4.86
CA GLN A 189 -8.53 -4.04 5.81
C GLN A 189 -9.35 -4.84 6.82
N SER A 190 -8.90 -4.89 8.06
CA SER A 190 -9.55 -5.62 9.15
C SER A 190 -9.38 -4.89 10.47
N ASN A 191 -10.48 -4.78 11.25
CA ASN A 191 -10.48 -4.22 12.60
C ASN A 191 -9.75 -2.86 12.70
N ASP A 192 -10.14 -1.89 11.88
CA ASP A 192 -9.55 -0.54 11.79
C ASP A 192 -8.05 -0.51 11.40
N ARG A 193 -7.54 -1.60 10.83
CA ARG A 193 -6.17 -1.72 10.35
C ARG A 193 -6.12 -1.90 8.85
N ASN A 194 -5.22 -1.15 8.23
CA ASN A 194 -4.81 -1.36 6.85
C ASN A 194 -3.46 -2.06 6.86
N ILE A 195 -3.43 -3.32 6.42
CA ILE A 195 -2.21 -4.12 6.35
C ILE A 195 -1.87 -4.33 4.88
N LEU A 196 -0.71 -3.86 4.49
CA LEU A 196 -0.13 -4.08 3.18
C LEU A 196 0.95 -5.16 3.30
N THR A 197 0.86 -6.18 2.47
CA THR A 197 1.87 -7.25 2.35
C THR A 197 2.44 -7.25 0.95
N ILE A 198 3.77 -7.23 0.84
CA ILE A 198 4.47 -7.32 -0.45
C ILE A 198 5.36 -8.55 -0.41
N VAL A 199 5.13 -9.49 -1.31
CA VAL A 199 5.88 -10.73 -1.46
C VAL A 199 6.53 -10.75 -2.83
N ASN A 200 7.81 -11.05 -2.87
CA ASN A 200 8.56 -11.20 -4.12
C ASN A 200 9.37 -12.50 -4.11
N LYS A 201 9.59 -13.08 -5.28
CA LYS A 201 10.34 -14.32 -5.46
C LYS A 201 9.84 -15.49 -4.59
N SER A 202 8.52 -15.59 -4.39
CA SER A 202 7.96 -16.81 -3.80
C SER A 202 8.28 -18.00 -4.68
N PHE A 203 8.59 -19.12 -4.03
CA PHE A 203 8.97 -20.35 -4.72
C PHE A 203 7.88 -20.79 -5.70
N VAL A 204 8.27 -21.12 -6.94
CA VAL A 204 7.36 -21.58 -7.97
C VAL A 204 7.14 -23.09 -7.78
N ASN A 205 5.95 -23.47 -7.35
CA ASN A 205 5.48 -24.85 -7.29
C ASN A 205 4.51 -25.13 -8.46
N GLU A 206 4.03 -26.38 -8.56
CA GLU A 206 3.10 -26.80 -9.62
C GLU A 206 1.81 -25.95 -9.66
N SER A 207 1.26 -25.55 -8.49
CA SER A 207 0.05 -24.74 -8.41
C SER A 207 0.28 -23.25 -8.70
N LYS A 208 1.52 -22.79 -8.69
CA LYS A 208 1.92 -21.36 -8.81
C LYS A 208 1.17 -20.44 -7.82
N ASP A 209 0.87 -20.92 -6.62
CA ASP A 209 0.06 -20.21 -5.62
C ASP A 209 0.85 -19.79 -4.36
N ASN A 210 2.15 -20.07 -4.30
CA ASN A 210 2.95 -19.87 -3.09
C ASN A 210 2.98 -18.40 -2.63
N HIS A 211 2.95 -17.41 -3.54
CA HIS A 211 2.87 -16.01 -3.18
C HIS A 211 1.61 -15.68 -2.37
N PHE A 212 0.48 -16.34 -2.61
CA PHE A 212 -0.73 -16.22 -1.79
C PHE A 212 -0.57 -16.86 -0.41
N LEU A 213 0.09 -18.02 -0.35
CA LEU A 213 0.38 -18.69 0.93
C LEU A 213 1.32 -17.86 1.79
N ASP A 214 2.37 -17.30 1.21
CA ASP A 214 3.34 -16.46 1.89
C ASP A 214 2.70 -15.15 2.36
N THR A 215 1.87 -14.53 1.52
CA THR A 215 1.07 -13.35 1.90
C THR A 215 0.19 -13.63 3.11
N ARG A 216 -0.53 -14.76 3.15
CA ARG A 216 -1.38 -15.14 4.29
C ARG A 216 -0.58 -15.39 5.56
N LYS A 217 0.61 -16.01 5.44
CA LYS A 217 1.52 -16.21 6.59
C LYS A 217 2.01 -14.89 7.15
N LEU A 218 2.47 -13.97 6.27
CA LEU A 218 2.91 -12.64 6.67
C LEU A 218 1.77 -11.84 7.31
N TYR A 219 0.59 -11.85 6.71
CA TYR A 219 -0.59 -11.20 7.26
C TYR A 219 -0.91 -11.73 8.66
N LYS A 220 -1.02 -13.05 8.82
CA LYS A 220 -1.30 -13.68 10.11
C LYS A 220 -0.26 -13.32 11.14
N SER A 221 1.02 -13.45 10.81
CA SER A 221 2.12 -13.05 11.70
C SER A 221 2.04 -11.58 12.09
N SER A 222 1.68 -10.69 11.16
CA SER A 222 1.54 -9.26 11.45
C SER A 222 0.38 -8.98 12.39
N VAL A 223 -0.77 -9.63 12.20
CA VAL A 223 -1.94 -9.46 13.07
C VAL A 223 -1.66 -10.02 14.46
N ASP A 224 -1.01 -11.17 14.55
CA ASP A 224 -0.72 -11.83 15.84
C ASP A 224 0.39 -11.11 16.62
N THR A 225 1.33 -10.47 15.92
CA THR A 225 2.52 -9.86 16.53
C THR A 225 2.34 -8.38 16.86
N TYR A 226 1.64 -7.64 16.02
CA TYR A 226 1.46 -6.19 16.15
C TYR A 226 0.03 -5.89 16.57
N LEU A 227 -0.13 -5.53 17.84
CA LEU A 227 -1.41 -5.24 18.47
C LEU A 227 -1.46 -3.80 18.97
N ASN A 228 -2.67 -3.29 19.19
CA ASN A 228 -2.85 -2.13 20.05
C ASN A 228 -2.64 -2.58 21.50
N ASN A 229 -1.51 -2.20 22.09
CA ASN A 229 -1.21 -2.54 23.47
C ASN A 229 -1.72 -1.42 24.35
N LEU A 230 -2.60 -1.77 25.28
CA LEU A 230 -3.07 -0.85 26.32
C LEU A 230 -1.89 -0.50 27.25
N ILE A 231 -1.58 0.77 27.37
CA ILE A 231 -0.50 1.28 28.22
C ILE A 231 -1.06 1.83 29.53
N PHE A 232 -2.19 2.54 29.45
CA PHE A 232 -2.91 3.06 30.61
C PHE A 232 -4.40 2.85 30.42
N GLU A 233 -5.09 2.48 31.48
CA GLU A 233 -6.54 2.41 31.53
C GLU A 233 -7.17 3.78 31.76
N THR A 234 -8.45 3.91 31.50
CA THR A 234 -9.22 5.11 31.90
C THR A 234 -9.16 5.29 33.41
N ASN A 235 -8.95 6.52 33.86
CA ASN A 235 -8.76 6.87 35.28
C ASN A 235 -7.55 6.21 35.98
N GLU A 236 -6.61 5.64 35.22
CA GLU A 236 -5.37 5.16 35.82
C GLU A 236 -4.59 6.34 36.45
N ASN A 237 -4.17 6.18 37.68
CA ASN A 237 -3.40 7.18 38.40
C ASN A 237 -1.95 7.18 37.90
N LEU A 238 -1.57 8.21 37.16
CA LEU A 238 -0.22 8.34 36.61
C LEU A 238 0.78 8.73 37.67
N TYR A 239 0.43 9.70 38.54
CA TYR A 239 1.24 10.12 39.67
C TYR A 239 0.44 11.03 40.62
N ARG A 240 1.00 11.25 41.79
CA ARG A 240 0.46 12.15 42.81
C ARG A 240 1.40 13.33 43.04
N VAL A 241 0.84 14.53 42.99
CA VAL A 241 1.56 15.76 43.32
C VAL A 241 1.19 16.21 44.72
N ARG A 242 2.20 16.39 45.60
CA ARG A 242 2.00 17.06 46.90
C ARG A 242 2.26 18.56 46.74
N SER A 243 1.28 19.35 47.11
CA SER A 243 1.43 20.79 47.21
C SER A 243 1.08 21.26 48.62
N SER A 244 1.31 22.54 48.93
CA SER A 244 0.85 23.15 50.19
C SER A 244 -0.67 23.12 50.40
N ARG A 245 -1.44 22.81 49.36
CA ARG A 245 -2.91 22.75 49.36
C ARG A 245 -3.46 21.31 49.38
N GLY A 246 -2.62 20.29 49.43
CA GLY A 246 -3.04 18.90 49.46
C GLY A 246 -2.30 17.98 48.46
N VAL A 247 -2.82 16.78 48.33
CA VAL A 247 -2.33 15.78 47.40
C VAL A 247 -3.29 15.74 46.19
N PHE A 248 -2.79 15.98 45.00
CA PHE A 248 -3.55 15.89 43.76
C PHE A 248 -3.09 14.66 43.01
N SER A 249 -4.07 13.99 42.36
CA SER A 249 -3.80 12.85 41.48
C SER A 249 -4.00 13.29 40.03
N VAL A 250 -3.07 12.93 39.15
CA VAL A 250 -3.20 13.09 37.72
C VAL A 250 -3.56 11.73 37.13
N ASN A 251 -4.76 11.64 36.58
CA ASN A 251 -5.31 10.42 36.01
C ASN A 251 -5.47 10.55 34.51
N THR A 252 -5.48 9.44 33.81
CA THR A 252 -5.85 9.35 32.39
C THR A 252 -7.35 9.54 32.25
N ASN A 253 -7.81 10.37 31.30
CA ASN A 253 -9.23 10.51 30.99
C ASN A 253 -9.74 9.45 30.00
N GLU A 254 -8.84 8.89 29.21
CA GLU A 254 -9.09 7.90 28.18
C GLU A 254 -8.02 6.81 28.23
N PRO A 255 -8.31 5.57 27.76
CA PRO A 255 -7.33 4.53 27.68
C PRO A 255 -6.26 4.86 26.63
N TRP A 256 -5.03 4.55 26.93
CA TRP A 256 -3.89 4.80 26.07
C TRP A 256 -3.41 3.52 25.42
N TYR A 257 -3.32 3.52 24.08
CA TYR A 257 -2.85 2.40 23.30
C TYR A 257 -1.60 2.80 22.50
N VAL A 258 -0.63 1.88 22.45
CA VAL A 258 0.50 1.96 21.53
C VAL A 258 0.46 0.76 20.58
N PHE A 259 0.44 1.04 19.29
CA PHE A 259 0.50 -0.01 18.28
C PHE A 259 1.92 -0.52 18.14
N GLY A 260 2.14 -1.83 18.34
CA GLY A 260 3.45 -2.43 18.18
C GLY A 260 3.52 -3.87 18.68
N ASN A 261 4.73 -4.41 18.64
CA ASN A 261 5.01 -5.71 19.22
C ASN A 261 5.04 -5.60 20.75
N LYS A 262 4.14 -6.31 21.45
CA LYS A 262 4.01 -6.25 22.90
C LYS A 262 5.32 -6.53 23.63
N ILE A 263 6.08 -7.54 23.18
CA ILE A 263 7.36 -7.92 23.82
C ILE A 263 8.39 -6.80 23.70
N LEU A 264 8.43 -6.09 22.57
CA LEU A 264 9.31 -4.94 22.38
C LEU A 264 8.82 -3.75 23.20
N ILE A 265 7.51 -3.48 23.22
CA ILE A 265 6.93 -2.39 23.99
C ILE A 265 7.19 -2.61 25.49
N ASP A 266 6.95 -3.81 26.01
CA ASP A 266 7.18 -4.13 27.43
C ASP A 266 8.67 -4.02 27.84
N LYS A 267 9.60 -4.27 26.90
CA LYS A 267 11.05 -4.13 27.13
C LYS A 267 11.56 -2.69 27.07
N ILE A 268 10.93 -1.86 26.25
CA ILE A 268 11.42 -0.52 25.91
C ILE A 268 10.67 0.56 26.69
N LEU A 269 9.54 0.20 27.30
CA LEU A 269 8.71 1.13 28.06
C LEU A 269 9.38 1.46 29.39
N THR A 270 10.27 2.45 29.39
CA THR A 270 10.78 3.04 30.64
C THR A 270 9.94 4.24 31.02
N LYS A 271 9.27 4.13 32.17
CA LYS A 271 8.50 5.22 32.75
C LYS A 271 9.45 6.04 33.63
N GLU A 272 9.93 7.17 33.16
CA GLU A 272 10.71 8.09 33.98
C GLU A 272 9.91 9.37 34.27
N ILE A 273 9.78 9.66 35.57
CA ILE A 273 9.21 10.94 36.03
C ILE A 273 10.36 11.77 36.59
N LYS A 274 10.79 12.80 35.85
CA LYS A 274 11.79 13.76 36.33
C LYS A 274 11.27 15.19 36.17
N GLN A 275 11.29 15.96 37.26
CA GLN A 275 11.07 17.41 37.24
C GLN A 275 9.85 17.88 36.42
N ASN A 276 8.65 17.38 36.75
CA ASN A 276 7.40 17.70 36.03
C ASN A 276 7.37 17.31 34.54
N LYS A 277 8.24 16.40 34.13
CA LYS A 277 8.23 15.82 32.78
C LYS A 277 7.97 14.33 32.86
N TYR A 278 7.02 13.86 32.06
CA TYR A 278 6.78 12.45 31.84
C TYR A 278 7.47 12.07 30.55
N SER A 279 8.44 11.18 30.58
CA SER A 279 9.07 10.67 29.37
C SER A 279 8.70 9.21 29.15
N LEU A 280 8.25 8.93 27.93
CA LEU A 280 7.99 7.59 27.43
C LEU A 280 9.03 7.32 26.35
N SER A 281 9.89 6.32 26.56
CA SER A 281 10.84 5.91 25.52
C SER A 281 10.35 4.65 24.83
N VAL A 282 10.21 4.73 23.49
CA VAL A 282 9.88 3.59 22.63
C VAL A 282 10.89 3.58 21.49
N ASN A 283 11.65 2.50 21.32
CA ASN A 283 12.66 2.35 20.27
C ASN A 283 13.69 3.50 20.20
N GLU A 284 14.26 3.88 21.34
CA GLU A 284 15.22 5.01 21.43
C GLU A 284 14.63 6.40 21.17
N GLU A 285 13.40 6.51 20.72
CA GLU A 285 12.69 7.80 20.66
C GLU A 285 12.13 8.17 22.04
N ILE A 286 12.54 9.33 22.55
CA ILE A 286 12.06 9.84 23.83
C ILE A 286 10.90 10.79 23.59
N TYR A 287 9.71 10.39 24.00
CA TYR A 287 8.52 11.25 24.01
C TYR A 287 8.43 11.99 25.32
N ASN A 288 8.78 13.28 25.32
CA ASN A 288 8.68 14.12 26.49
C ASN A 288 7.31 14.77 26.58
N ILE A 289 6.56 14.47 27.61
CA ILE A 289 5.30 15.13 27.94
C ILE A 289 5.60 16.16 29.03
N GLN A 290 5.53 17.43 28.68
CA GLN A 290 5.67 18.50 29.67
C GLN A 290 4.35 18.67 30.40
N ILE A 291 4.37 18.43 31.69
CA ILE A 291 3.22 18.67 32.56
C ILE A 291 3.31 20.15 32.97
N VAL A 292 2.37 20.94 32.49
CA VAL A 292 2.19 22.32 32.96
C VAL A 292 1.51 22.26 34.32
N GLU A 293 2.08 22.91 35.35
CA GLU A 293 1.42 23.00 36.65
C GLU A 293 0.00 23.58 36.49
N PRO A 294 -0.98 22.99 37.18
CA PRO A 294 -2.36 23.45 37.11
C PRO A 294 -2.48 24.87 37.64
N ASP A 295 -2.97 25.76 36.81
CA ASP A 295 -3.56 27.00 37.28
C ASP A 295 -4.84 26.69 38.05
N HIS A 296 -5.05 27.34 39.18
CA HIS A 296 -5.86 26.89 40.31
C HIS A 296 -7.38 26.71 40.10
N THR A 297 -7.88 26.66 38.86
CA THR A 297 -9.33 26.69 38.58
C THR A 297 -9.82 25.79 37.42
N VAL A 298 -9.02 24.91 36.84
CA VAL A 298 -9.45 24.22 35.62
C VAL A 298 -9.52 22.70 35.78
N ASN A 299 -10.69 22.13 35.46
CA ASN A 299 -10.88 20.71 35.18
C ASN A 299 -10.02 20.31 33.98
N TRP A 300 -8.99 19.52 34.20
CA TRP A 300 -8.02 19.13 33.23
C TRP A 300 -8.56 17.99 32.34
N SER A 301 -9.00 18.33 31.13
CA SER A 301 -9.15 17.36 30.04
C SER A 301 -7.90 17.39 29.17
N PHE A 302 -7.05 16.38 29.29
CA PHE A 302 -5.88 16.21 28.45
C PHE A 302 -6.27 15.89 27.01
N LYS A 303 -6.18 16.83 26.09
CA LYS A 303 -6.15 16.57 24.64
C LYS A 303 -4.77 16.12 24.18
N LEU A 304 -4.28 15.01 24.69
CA LEU A 304 -3.00 14.41 24.27
C LEU A 304 -3.07 13.76 22.87
N LEU A 305 -4.25 13.46 22.38
CA LEU A 305 -4.46 12.76 21.10
C LEU A 305 -3.89 13.49 19.88
N ARG A 306 -3.73 14.82 19.93
CA ARG A 306 -3.24 15.62 18.79
C ARG A 306 -1.72 15.60 18.60
N MET A 307 -0.93 15.21 19.58
CA MET A 307 0.54 15.19 19.44
C MET A 307 1.04 13.91 18.77
N PHE A 308 0.37 12.77 18.97
CA PHE A 308 0.79 11.48 18.39
C PHE A 308 0.37 11.29 16.94
N THR A 309 -0.75 11.86 16.52
CA THR A 309 -1.19 11.78 15.11
C THR A 309 -0.35 12.65 14.16
N ARG A 310 0.35 13.69 14.67
CA ARG A 310 1.23 14.52 13.83
C ARG A 310 2.62 13.90 13.59
N ASN A 311 3.10 13.03 14.46
CA ASN A 311 4.42 12.41 14.32
C ASN A 311 4.39 11.02 13.68
N ALA A 312 3.22 10.36 13.60
CA ALA A 312 3.07 9.08 12.88
C ALA A 312 3.33 9.20 11.36
N ASN A 313 3.32 10.42 10.82
CA ASN A 313 3.65 10.69 9.41
C ASN A 313 5.14 11.00 9.16
N LYS A 314 6.02 10.84 10.17
CA LYS A 314 7.46 11.12 10.08
C LYS A 314 8.34 9.92 10.38
N ILE A 315 7.82 8.70 10.26
CA ILE A 315 8.66 7.51 10.29
C ILE A 315 9.06 7.23 8.83
N PRO A 316 10.39 7.22 8.53
CA PRO A 316 10.90 6.99 7.18
C PRO A 316 10.52 5.61 6.62
#